data_f6c65c48bdb62d1ef11a620444ff7445
#
_entry.id   f6c65c48bdb62d1ef11a620444ff7445
#
_cell.length_a   1.000
_cell.length_b   1.000
_cell.length_c   1.000
_cell.angle_alpha   90.00
_cell.angle_beta   90.00
_cell.angle_gamma   90.00
#
_symmetry.space_group_name_H-M   'P 1'
#
loop_
_entity.id
_entity.type
_entity.pdbx_description
1 polymer ?
#
loop_
_entity_poly.entity_id
_entity_poly.type
_entity_poly.pdbx_seq_one_letter_code
_entity_poly.pdbx_strand_id
1 'polypeptide(L)'
;MTHVAIEDKKLPDNSTRLVPIDKVASASHERISLNCTRDEVTHMEPFIVSQVIQETGSGTAYASGTSEYVVDDPGYDVVHMEQVPAGEMALAPGMKISASDHTVGKLDELVLDPQSGAITHLQMREGHLWGKKDVAIPVADVDFTDGETIYLSIDKDTVQALPAVPVNRKGN
;
A
#
# COMPACT_ATOMS: atom_id res chain seq x y z
N MET A 1 2.31 9.50 10.00
CA MET A 1 1.56 8.22 9.84
C MET A 1 0.55 8.15 10.96
N THR A 2 -0.68 7.84 10.64
CA THR A 2 -1.76 7.81 11.63
C THR A 2 -2.29 6.40 11.86
N HIS A 3 -2.17 5.52 10.87
CA HIS A 3 -2.63 4.13 10.93
C HIS A 3 -1.63 3.16 10.31
N VAL A 4 -1.73 1.90 10.74
CA VAL A 4 -1.06 0.74 10.15
C VAL A 4 -2.15 -0.22 9.66
N ALA A 5 -2.09 -0.62 8.40
CA ALA A 5 -2.96 -1.66 7.86
C ALA A 5 -2.40 -3.03 8.25
N ILE A 6 -3.16 -3.82 9.01
CA ILE A 6 -2.75 -5.13 9.52
C ILE A 6 -3.66 -6.20 8.95
N GLU A 7 -3.06 -7.15 8.23
CA GLU A 7 -3.71 -8.39 7.79
C GLU A 7 -3.52 -9.46 8.87
N ASP A 8 -4.60 -10.03 9.39
CA ASP A 8 -4.54 -11.22 10.24
C ASP A 8 -5.43 -12.33 9.65
N LYS A 9 -4.79 -13.34 9.05
CA LYS A 9 -5.45 -14.52 8.47
C LYS A 9 -6.29 -15.34 9.47
N LYS A 10 -6.19 -15.02 10.75
CA LYS A 10 -6.98 -15.64 11.81
C LYS A 10 -8.20 -14.80 12.21
N LEU A 11 -8.39 -13.61 11.63
CA LEU A 11 -9.64 -12.89 11.76
C LEU A 11 -10.76 -13.64 11.02
N PRO A 12 -12.01 -13.58 11.51
CA PRO A 12 -13.11 -14.38 10.96
C PRO A 12 -13.39 -14.13 9.48
N ASP A 13 -13.07 -12.93 8.99
CA ASP A 13 -13.33 -12.45 7.63
C ASP A 13 -12.06 -12.29 6.77
N ASN A 14 -10.90 -12.72 7.30
CA ASN A 14 -9.60 -12.57 6.62
C ASN A 14 -9.30 -11.11 6.20
N SER A 15 -9.87 -10.14 6.88
CA SER A 15 -9.82 -8.73 6.51
C SER A 15 -8.59 -8.02 7.04
N THR A 16 -8.16 -7.00 6.29
CA THR A 16 -7.15 -6.04 6.74
C THR A 16 -7.83 -4.93 7.54
N ARG A 17 -7.28 -4.62 8.72
CA ARG A 17 -7.81 -3.58 9.63
C ARG A 17 -6.87 -2.39 9.72
N LEU A 18 -7.46 -1.19 9.81
CA LEU A 18 -6.73 0.05 10.10
C LEU A 18 -6.52 0.18 11.62
N VAL A 19 -5.28 -0.01 12.05
CA VAL A 19 -4.90 0.13 13.45
C VAL A 19 -4.27 1.50 13.66
N PRO A 20 -4.81 2.35 14.54
CA PRO A 20 -4.21 3.63 14.86
C PRO A 20 -2.78 3.48 15.41
N ILE A 21 -1.89 4.40 15.06
CA ILE A 21 -0.47 4.32 15.42
C ILE A 21 -0.23 4.38 16.93
N ASP A 22 -1.13 5.02 17.69
CA ASP A 22 -1.08 5.07 19.16
C ASP A 22 -1.31 3.71 19.82
N LYS A 23 -1.87 2.74 19.08
CA LYS A 23 -1.99 1.34 19.50
C LYS A 23 -0.74 0.51 19.21
N VAL A 24 0.24 1.04 18.51
CA VAL A 24 1.51 0.35 18.25
C VAL A 24 2.44 0.56 19.45
N ALA A 25 2.68 -0.51 20.20
CA ALA A 25 3.56 -0.48 21.38
C ALA A 25 5.05 -0.52 20.98
N SER A 26 5.38 -1.28 19.93
CA SER A 26 6.74 -1.35 19.38
C SER A 26 6.71 -1.92 17.95
N ALA A 27 7.67 -1.52 17.16
CA ALA A 27 7.88 -2.06 15.81
C ALA A 27 9.35 -2.44 15.63
N SER A 28 9.58 -3.58 14.95
CA SER A 28 10.89 -4.05 14.49
C SER A 28 10.74 -4.61 13.09
N HIS A 29 11.86 -4.93 12.44
CA HIS A 29 11.85 -5.56 11.10
C HIS A 29 11.01 -6.86 11.04
N GLU A 30 10.91 -7.61 12.14
CA GLU A 30 10.24 -8.91 12.18
C GLU A 30 8.86 -8.87 12.85
N ARG A 31 8.55 -7.84 13.62
CA ARG A 31 7.38 -7.82 14.49
C ARG A 31 6.88 -6.42 14.76
N ILE A 32 5.55 -6.28 14.71
CA ILE A 32 4.82 -5.15 15.26
C ILE A 32 4.05 -5.68 16.48
N SER A 33 4.24 -5.04 17.64
CA SER A 33 3.50 -5.35 18.86
C SER A 33 2.46 -4.26 19.11
N LEU A 34 1.23 -4.67 19.38
CA LEU A 34 0.11 -3.77 19.64
C LEU A 34 -0.21 -3.71 21.13
N ASN A 35 -0.66 -2.54 21.58
CA ASN A 35 -1.19 -2.31 22.94
C ASN A 35 -2.73 -2.40 22.92
N CYS A 36 -3.24 -3.44 22.29
CA CYS A 36 -4.66 -3.74 22.22
C CYS A 36 -4.87 -5.24 22.10
N THR A 37 -6.08 -5.69 22.41
CA THR A 37 -6.48 -7.09 22.27
C THR A 37 -6.85 -7.41 20.82
N ARG A 38 -6.85 -8.71 20.48
CA ARG A 38 -7.30 -9.18 19.19
C ARG A 38 -8.78 -8.82 18.91
N ASP A 39 -9.60 -8.89 19.93
CA ASP A 39 -11.02 -8.55 19.85
C ASP A 39 -11.20 -7.07 19.49
N GLU A 40 -10.42 -6.18 20.10
CA GLU A 40 -10.41 -4.75 19.73
C GLU A 40 -10.00 -4.53 18.28
N VAL A 41 -8.98 -5.25 17.77
CA VAL A 41 -8.58 -5.16 16.36
C VAL A 41 -9.71 -5.60 15.42
N THR A 42 -10.45 -6.64 15.79
CA THR A 42 -11.59 -7.13 14.97
C THR A 42 -12.67 -6.07 14.77
N HIS A 43 -12.84 -5.18 15.74
CA HIS A 43 -13.84 -4.10 15.69
C HIS A 43 -13.32 -2.79 15.09
N MET A 44 -12.05 -2.73 14.69
CA MET A 44 -11.50 -1.56 13.99
C MET A 44 -12.00 -1.47 12.55
N GLU A 45 -11.83 -0.30 11.93
CA GLU A 45 -12.28 -0.06 10.56
C GLU A 45 -11.56 -0.97 9.57
N PRO A 46 -12.26 -1.56 8.60
CA PRO A 46 -11.63 -2.35 7.56
C PRO A 46 -10.84 -1.44 6.62
N PHE A 47 -9.64 -1.86 6.24
CA PHE A 47 -8.85 -1.16 5.22
C PHE A 47 -9.37 -1.44 3.80
N ILE A 48 -9.84 -2.67 3.57
CA ILE A 48 -10.40 -3.07 2.28
C ILE A 48 -11.90 -3.27 2.43
N VAL A 49 -12.68 -2.57 1.62
CA VAL A 49 -14.14 -2.75 1.51
C VAL A 49 -14.46 -3.29 0.13
N SER A 50 -15.19 -4.41 0.12
CA SER A 50 -15.66 -5.02 -1.12
C SER A 50 -17.04 -4.45 -1.47
N GLN A 51 -17.20 -3.90 -2.66
CA GLN A 51 -18.47 -3.49 -3.22
C GLN A 51 -18.82 -4.38 -4.40
N VAL A 52 -20.06 -4.86 -4.41
CA VAL A 52 -20.62 -5.57 -5.56
C VAL A 52 -21.21 -4.52 -6.49
N ILE A 53 -20.64 -4.37 -7.67
CA ILE A 53 -21.18 -3.51 -8.72
C ILE A 53 -21.85 -4.38 -9.78
N GLN A 54 -23.05 -4.00 -10.18
CA GLN A 54 -23.74 -4.63 -11.29
C GLN A 54 -23.18 -4.04 -12.59
N GLU A 55 -22.56 -4.85 -13.43
CA GLU A 55 -22.21 -4.40 -14.77
C GLU A 55 -23.51 -4.13 -15.54
N THR A 56 -23.77 -2.87 -15.82
CA THR A 56 -24.81 -2.48 -16.75
C THR A 56 -24.26 -2.81 -18.14
N GLY A 57 -24.44 -4.05 -18.57
CA GLY A 57 -24.09 -4.49 -19.92
C GLY A 57 -24.82 -3.62 -20.95
N SER A 58 -24.07 -2.84 -21.70
CA SER A 58 -24.54 -2.24 -22.94
C SER A 58 -24.74 -3.37 -23.95
N GLY A 59 -25.80 -4.17 -23.77
CA GLY A 59 -26.21 -5.20 -24.72
C GLY A 59 -26.71 -4.54 -25.99
N THR A 60 -25.87 -4.52 -27.03
CA THR A 60 -26.35 -4.31 -28.40
C THR A 60 -27.17 -5.53 -28.78
N ALA A 61 -28.50 -5.41 -28.67
CA ALA A 61 -29.44 -6.42 -29.12
C ALA A 61 -29.36 -6.54 -30.65
N TYR A 62 -28.66 -7.53 -31.16
CA TYR A 62 -28.85 -8.00 -32.53
C TYR A 62 -30.10 -8.87 -32.57
N ALA A 63 -31.22 -8.30 -33.02
CA ALA A 63 -32.41 -9.05 -33.38
C ALA A 63 -32.14 -9.88 -34.63
N SER A 64 -31.83 -11.16 -34.47
CA SER A 64 -31.93 -12.16 -35.50
C SER A 64 -32.88 -13.25 -35.05
N GLY A 65 -34.00 -13.37 -35.77
CA GLY A 65 -35.16 -14.16 -35.38
C GLY A 65 -34.91 -15.65 -35.25
N THR A 66 -34.60 -16.11 -34.08
CA THR A 66 -34.89 -17.42 -33.54
C THR A 66 -35.07 -17.26 -32.04
N SER A 67 -36.23 -17.77 -31.54
CA SER A 67 -36.66 -17.63 -30.16
C SER A 67 -35.78 -18.47 -29.23
N GLU A 68 -34.67 -17.89 -28.76
CA GLU A 68 -33.87 -18.40 -27.67
C GLU A 68 -33.86 -17.30 -26.60
N TYR A 69 -34.48 -17.54 -25.46
CA TYR A 69 -34.45 -16.66 -24.32
C TYR A 69 -33.00 -16.66 -23.80
N VAL A 70 -32.19 -15.69 -24.23
CA VAL A 70 -30.95 -15.34 -23.55
C VAL A 70 -31.37 -14.63 -22.28
N VAL A 71 -31.33 -15.32 -21.17
CA VAL A 71 -31.35 -14.69 -19.84
C VAL A 71 -30.03 -13.97 -19.75
N ASP A 72 -30.04 -12.66 -19.94
CA ASP A 72 -28.93 -11.79 -19.63
C ASP A 72 -28.72 -11.92 -18.10
N ASP A 73 -27.75 -12.75 -17.69
CA ASP A 73 -27.31 -12.81 -16.32
C ASP A 73 -26.50 -11.53 -16.07
N PRO A 74 -27.02 -10.58 -15.29
CA PRO A 74 -26.26 -9.35 -15.02
C PRO A 74 -25.00 -9.77 -14.27
N GLY A 75 -23.85 -9.67 -14.94
CA GLY A 75 -22.55 -9.90 -14.34
C GLY A 75 -22.39 -9.01 -13.11
N TYR A 76 -22.07 -9.62 -11.98
CA TYR A 76 -21.70 -8.89 -10.78
C TYR A 76 -20.18 -8.90 -10.64
N ASP A 77 -19.59 -7.72 -10.59
CA ASP A 77 -18.18 -7.60 -10.33
C ASP A 77 -17.95 -7.17 -8.87
N VAL A 78 -16.94 -7.76 -8.22
CA VAL A 78 -16.57 -7.42 -6.86
C VAL A 78 -15.35 -6.51 -6.91
N VAL A 79 -15.57 -5.22 -6.66
CA VAL A 79 -14.51 -4.24 -6.58
C VAL A 79 -14.03 -4.10 -5.14
N HIS A 80 -12.72 -4.27 -4.95
CA HIS A 80 -12.06 -4.02 -3.68
C HIS A 80 -11.55 -2.58 -3.65
N MET A 81 -12.01 -1.82 -2.66
CA MET A 81 -11.57 -0.43 -2.45
C MET A 81 -10.79 -0.32 -1.15
N GLU A 82 -9.61 0.30 -1.22
CA GLU A 82 -8.85 0.68 -0.03
C GLU A 82 -9.44 1.92 0.62
N GLN A 83 -9.69 1.86 1.92
CA GLN A 83 -10.14 3.00 2.71
C GLN A 83 -8.93 3.72 3.28
N VAL A 84 -8.48 4.76 2.58
CA VAL A 84 -7.44 5.65 3.07
C VAL A 84 -8.10 6.88 3.70
N PRO A 85 -7.79 7.21 4.97
CA PRO A 85 -8.33 8.40 5.61
C PRO A 85 -8.04 9.67 4.80
N ALA A 86 -8.97 10.63 4.81
CA ALA A 86 -8.84 11.85 4.04
C ALA A 86 -7.57 12.64 4.41
N GLY A 87 -6.77 12.99 3.41
CA GLY A 87 -5.50 13.69 3.57
C GLY A 87 -4.31 12.79 3.90
N GLU A 88 -4.49 11.45 3.85
CA GLU A 88 -3.43 10.47 4.01
C GLU A 88 -3.13 9.76 2.70
N MET A 89 -1.98 9.09 2.68
CA MET A 89 -1.55 8.24 1.56
C MET A 89 -1.24 6.85 2.09
N ALA A 90 -1.71 5.81 1.39
CA ALA A 90 -1.32 4.44 1.68
C ALA A 90 0.06 4.16 1.08
N LEU A 91 0.98 3.65 1.91
CA LEU A 91 2.32 3.23 1.50
C LEU A 91 2.53 1.78 1.90
N ALA A 92 2.92 0.94 0.95
CA ALA A 92 3.14 -0.48 1.16
C ALA A 92 4.49 -0.94 0.58
N PRO A 93 5.19 -1.87 1.25
CA PRO A 93 6.39 -2.47 0.70
C PRO A 93 6.14 -3.07 -0.69
N GLY A 94 7.09 -2.90 -1.60
CA GLY A 94 6.98 -3.35 -2.98
C GLY A 94 6.41 -2.33 -3.97
N MET A 95 5.79 -1.24 -3.52
CA MET A 95 5.38 -0.14 -4.38
C MET A 95 6.56 0.39 -5.18
N LYS A 96 6.30 0.76 -6.44
CA LYS A 96 7.32 1.40 -7.28
C LYS A 96 7.64 2.80 -6.76
N ILE A 97 8.88 3.23 -6.91
CA ILE A 97 9.30 4.61 -6.63
C ILE A 97 9.76 5.22 -7.93
N SER A 98 9.14 6.33 -8.30
CA SER A 98 9.45 7.09 -9.51
C SER A 98 9.95 8.49 -9.12
N ALA A 99 11.16 8.81 -9.50
CA ALA A 99 11.65 10.19 -9.51
C ALA A 99 10.90 10.99 -10.59
N SER A 100 11.07 12.30 -10.62
CA SER A 100 10.36 13.17 -11.56
C SER A 100 10.63 12.83 -13.04
N ASP A 101 11.73 12.15 -13.33
CA ASP A 101 12.19 11.80 -14.68
C ASP A 101 12.23 10.30 -14.97
N HIS A 102 12.40 9.43 -13.95
CA HIS A 102 12.54 7.97 -14.13
C HIS A 102 12.08 7.17 -12.93
N THR A 103 11.67 5.92 -13.15
CA THR A 103 11.50 4.94 -12.06
C THR A 103 12.86 4.55 -11.50
N VAL A 104 13.03 4.69 -10.18
CA VAL A 104 14.32 4.49 -9.50
C VAL A 104 14.41 3.21 -8.70
N GLY A 105 13.29 2.66 -8.22
CA GLY A 105 13.31 1.42 -7.45
C GLY A 105 11.95 1.02 -6.89
N LYS A 106 12.00 0.33 -5.75
CA LYS A 106 10.81 -0.09 -5.00
C LYS A 106 10.96 0.22 -3.53
N LEU A 107 9.84 0.53 -2.89
CA LEU A 107 9.79 0.68 -1.43
C LEU A 107 10.09 -0.67 -0.77
N ASP A 108 11.05 -0.69 0.13
CA ASP A 108 11.42 -1.85 0.94
C ASP A 108 10.87 -1.70 2.36
N GLU A 109 11.20 -0.61 3.02
CA GLU A 109 10.82 -0.35 4.41
C GLU A 109 10.46 1.12 4.63
N LEU A 110 9.71 1.38 5.71
CA LEU A 110 9.42 2.73 6.21
C LEU A 110 10.23 2.98 7.47
N VAL A 111 10.93 4.11 7.53
CA VAL A 111 11.68 4.53 8.71
C VAL A 111 10.81 5.49 9.51
N LEU A 112 10.56 5.13 10.76
CA LEU A 112 9.73 5.89 11.69
C LEU A 112 10.58 6.56 12.76
N ASP A 113 10.17 7.76 13.15
CA ASP A 113 10.63 8.37 14.40
C ASP A 113 9.99 7.61 15.58
N PRO A 114 10.79 7.00 16.48
CA PRO A 114 10.26 6.20 17.58
C PRO A 114 9.50 7.02 18.64
N GLN A 115 9.65 8.34 18.67
CA GLN A 115 8.98 9.22 19.64
C GLN A 115 7.60 9.66 19.14
N SER A 116 7.52 10.04 17.87
CA SER A 116 6.30 10.60 17.27
C SER A 116 5.51 9.56 16.44
N GLY A 117 6.13 8.44 16.06
CA GLY A 117 5.56 7.50 15.10
C GLY A 117 5.45 8.06 13.66
N ALA A 118 6.01 9.24 13.42
CA ALA A 118 5.99 9.82 12.07
C ALA A 118 6.95 9.09 11.14
N ILE A 119 6.54 8.88 9.89
CA ILE A 119 7.44 8.40 8.83
C ILE A 119 8.42 9.53 8.52
N THR A 120 9.71 9.24 8.60
CA THR A 120 10.78 10.19 8.30
C THR A 120 11.41 9.94 6.94
N HIS A 121 11.57 8.65 6.58
CA HIS A 121 12.17 8.25 5.31
C HIS A 121 11.49 7.02 4.74
N LEU A 122 11.59 6.90 3.43
CA LEU A 122 11.30 5.69 2.67
C LEU A 122 12.64 4.99 2.39
N GLN A 123 12.79 3.74 2.79
CA GLN A 123 13.94 2.95 2.41
C GLN A 123 13.63 2.29 1.08
N MET A 124 14.42 2.63 0.07
CA MET A 124 14.30 2.10 -1.27
C MET A 124 15.34 1.02 -1.50
N ARG A 125 14.91 -0.11 -2.03
CA ARG A 125 15.81 -1.09 -2.64
C ARG A 125 16.06 -0.71 -4.09
N GLU A 126 17.31 -0.46 -4.41
CA GLU A 126 17.72 -0.11 -5.75
C GLU A 126 17.54 -1.27 -6.73
N GLY A 127 17.03 -0.94 -7.94
CA GLY A 127 17.06 -1.84 -9.10
C GLY A 127 18.48 -1.97 -9.66
N HIS A 128 18.65 -2.86 -10.65
CA HIS A 128 19.93 -3.31 -11.22
C HIS A 128 20.87 -2.24 -11.82
N LEU A 129 20.55 -0.95 -11.78
CA LEU A 129 21.24 0.09 -12.56
C LEU A 129 22.53 0.63 -11.92
N TRP A 130 22.71 0.55 -10.56
CA TRP A 130 23.85 1.22 -9.90
C TRP A 130 24.59 0.42 -8.81
N GLY A 131 24.47 -0.91 -8.81
CA GLY A 131 25.01 -1.71 -7.73
C GLY A 131 24.11 -1.67 -6.49
N LYS A 132 24.02 -2.73 -5.73
CA LYS A 132 23.08 -2.93 -4.61
C LYS A 132 23.28 -1.90 -3.49
N LYS A 133 22.68 -0.72 -3.61
CA LYS A 133 22.70 0.34 -2.61
C LYS A 133 21.28 0.57 -2.10
N ASP A 134 21.06 0.42 -0.81
CA ASP A 134 19.80 0.82 -0.18
C ASP A 134 19.89 2.31 0.14
N VAL A 135 18.89 3.08 -0.28
CA VAL A 135 18.85 4.53 -0.15
C VAL A 135 17.67 4.94 0.73
N ALA A 136 17.89 5.88 1.66
CA ALA A 136 16.83 6.50 2.43
C ALA A 136 16.40 7.82 1.78
N ILE A 137 15.16 7.85 1.32
CA ILE A 137 14.54 9.03 0.71
C ILE A 137 13.73 9.74 1.79
N PRO A 138 13.97 11.03 2.09
CA PRO A 138 13.14 11.79 3.00
C PRO A 138 11.66 11.77 2.57
N VAL A 139 10.74 11.60 3.52
CA VAL A 139 9.31 11.63 3.20
C VAL A 139 8.85 12.98 2.65
N ALA A 140 9.61 14.05 2.95
CA ALA A 140 9.36 15.40 2.42
C ALA A 140 9.54 15.50 0.89
N ASP A 141 10.28 14.56 0.29
CA ASP A 141 10.50 14.49 -1.16
C ASP A 141 9.42 13.67 -1.88
N VAL A 142 8.44 13.10 -1.15
CA VAL A 142 7.27 12.43 -1.72
C VAL A 142 6.24 13.49 -2.12
N ASP A 143 5.80 13.44 -3.38
CA ASP A 143 4.77 14.35 -3.91
C ASP A 143 3.38 13.73 -3.76
N PHE A 144 3.16 12.55 -4.37
CA PHE A 144 1.89 11.82 -4.27
C PHE A 144 2.08 10.32 -4.56
N THR A 145 0.99 9.56 -4.42
CA THR A 145 0.92 8.16 -4.85
C THR A 145 -0.40 7.89 -5.57
N ASP A 146 -0.37 6.99 -6.54
CA ASP A 146 -1.56 6.48 -7.25
C ASP A 146 -2.04 5.11 -6.71
N GLY A 147 -1.48 4.65 -5.59
CA GLY A 147 -1.75 3.34 -4.99
C GLY A 147 -0.80 2.23 -5.42
N GLU A 148 -0.10 2.38 -6.54
CA GLU A 148 0.92 1.42 -7.01
C GLU A 148 2.33 2.03 -7.05
N THR A 149 2.41 3.33 -7.27
CA THR A 149 3.66 4.06 -7.47
C THR A 149 3.72 5.28 -6.55
N ILE A 150 4.85 5.46 -5.91
CA ILE A 150 5.20 6.64 -5.12
C ILE A 150 5.98 7.58 -6.03
N TYR A 151 5.47 8.80 -6.22
CA TYR A 151 6.11 9.83 -7.04
C TYR A 151 6.87 10.80 -6.18
N LEU A 152 8.12 11.09 -6.58
CA LEU A 152 9.02 12.00 -5.88
C LEU A 152 9.06 13.36 -6.61
N SER A 153 9.22 14.42 -5.84
CA SER A 153 9.46 15.77 -6.35
C SER A 153 10.90 16.00 -6.89
N ILE A 154 11.81 15.07 -6.56
CA ILE A 154 13.22 15.11 -6.94
C ILE A 154 13.53 14.22 -8.14
N ASP A 155 14.60 14.50 -8.86
CA ASP A 155 15.06 13.72 -10.00
C ASP A 155 15.94 12.53 -9.59
N LYS A 156 16.19 11.64 -10.54
CA LYS A 156 16.99 10.44 -10.38
C LYS A 156 18.42 10.73 -9.86
N ASP A 157 19.06 11.77 -10.38
CA ASP A 157 20.45 12.11 -9.99
C ASP A 157 20.50 12.58 -8.53
N THR A 158 19.49 13.30 -8.09
CA THR A 158 19.31 13.70 -6.69
C THR A 158 19.09 12.47 -5.80
N VAL A 159 18.22 11.53 -6.21
CA VAL A 159 18.02 10.25 -5.48
C VAL A 159 19.33 9.48 -5.37
N GLN A 160 20.12 9.42 -6.44
CA GLN A 160 21.41 8.74 -6.45
C GLN A 160 22.44 9.38 -5.51
N ALA A 161 22.38 10.67 -5.32
CA ALA A 161 23.26 11.43 -4.41
C ALA A 161 22.89 11.24 -2.93
N LEU A 162 21.70 10.73 -2.61
CA LEU A 162 21.29 10.48 -1.23
C LEU A 162 22.20 9.46 -0.54
N PRO A 163 22.39 9.58 0.79
CA PRO A 163 23.26 8.68 1.53
C PRO A 163 22.75 7.24 1.51
N ALA A 164 23.71 6.29 1.36
CA ALA A 164 23.41 4.88 1.54
C ALA A 164 23.07 4.60 3.02
N VAL A 165 22.02 3.83 3.26
CA VAL A 165 21.72 3.35 4.62
C VAL A 165 22.37 1.99 4.78
N PRO A 166 23.20 1.79 5.82
CA PRO A 166 23.71 0.47 6.15
C PRO A 166 22.56 -0.40 6.67
N VAL A 167 22.05 -1.29 5.82
CA VAL A 167 21.05 -2.26 6.25
C VAL A 167 21.72 -3.44 6.88
N ASN A 168 21.50 -3.65 8.15
CA ASN A 168 22.01 -4.80 8.88
C ASN A 168 21.09 -6.00 8.64
N ARG A 169 21.10 -6.53 7.39
CA ARG A 169 20.39 -7.77 7.07
C ARG A 169 21.15 -8.92 7.68
N LYS A 170 20.67 -9.45 8.81
CA LYS A 170 21.10 -10.77 9.24
C LYS A 170 20.66 -11.72 8.13
N GLY A 171 21.66 -12.20 7.38
CA GLY A 171 21.44 -13.21 6.37
C GLY A 171 20.80 -14.46 6.99
N ASN A 172 19.76 -14.93 6.34
CA ASN A 172 19.19 -16.24 6.59
C ASN A 172 20.04 -17.25 5.80
#